data_148af32b0ef86d305ff24d2cc94cc948
#
_entry.id   148af32b0ef86d305ff24d2cc94cc948
#
_cell.length_a   1.000
_cell.length_b   1.000
_cell.length_c   1.000
_cell.angle_alpha   90.00
_cell.angle_beta   90.00
_cell.angle_gamma   90.00
#
_symmetry.space_group_name_H-M   'P 1'
#
loop_
_entity.id
_entity.type
_entity.pdbx_description
1 polymer ?
#
loop_
_entity_poly.entity_id
_entity_poly.type
_entity_poly.pdbx_seq_one_letter_code
_entity_poly.pdbx_strand_id
1 'polypeptide(L)'
;MLALSSFLSVTLSAQTARLAVAPAHPEPGAIVRLTLIAPASGSDPVVSVRGTMADEPLHFISPTRGSWHAIGGVPVDTEGTLIANAELTHSSGRIETVRARIVLPRVPPPVAQPLAVDSTFTRPLDAATEARVARENARAREIGKHAHDEAPMWTASFIRPRTSVITSEFGSGRLFNGRLTTRHLGVDFRGALGEQVRAANRGVVALVGNFFLAGNVVYIDHGGGVVTAYFHLSKTLVSAGDTVTRGQVIGLVGATGRVTGPHLHWAARYGAVTVNPLDLLSIDRNWYSAAAARKQVRAPQASGAR
;
A
#
# COMPACT_ATOMS: atom_id res chain seq x y z
N MET A 1 -59.00 -42.26 -10.24
CA MET A 1 -57.56 -42.19 -10.00
C MET A 1 -57.11 -40.77 -10.18
N LEU A 2 -56.94 -39.98 -9.07
CA LEU A 2 -56.38 -38.63 -9.10
C LEU A 2 -54.88 -38.75 -8.87
N ALA A 3 -54.09 -38.25 -9.84
CA ALA A 3 -52.66 -38.15 -9.70
C ALA A 3 -52.32 -36.85 -8.97
N LEU A 4 -51.77 -36.95 -7.76
CA LEU A 4 -51.19 -35.81 -7.01
C LEU A 4 -49.80 -35.51 -7.58
N SER A 5 -49.65 -34.37 -8.30
CA SER A 5 -48.36 -33.85 -8.72
C SER A 5 -47.76 -33.04 -7.56
N SER A 6 -46.76 -33.62 -6.88
CA SER A 6 -45.96 -32.92 -5.86
C SER A 6 -44.96 -32.00 -6.55
N PHE A 7 -45.21 -30.69 -6.46
CA PHE A 7 -44.21 -29.66 -6.82
C PHE A 7 -43.10 -29.62 -5.75
N LEU A 8 -41.92 -30.08 -6.10
CA LEU A 8 -40.71 -29.85 -5.29
C LEU A 8 -40.34 -28.38 -5.42
N SER A 9 -40.61 -27.57 -4.39
CA SER A 9 -40.13 -26.21 -4.30
C SER A 9 -38.64 -26.24 -3.98
N VAL A 10 -37.79 -26.05 -4.99
CA VAL A 10 -36.37 -25.81 -4.79
C VAL A 10 -36.24 -24.41 -4.23
N THR A 11 -36.04 -24.30 -2.93
CA THR A 11 -35.64 -23.04 -2.29
C THR A 11 -34.22 -22.71 -2.74
N LEU A 12 -34.10 -21.84 -3.72
CA LEU A 12 -32.79 -21.22 -4.09
C LEU A 12 -32.33 -20.42 -2.89
N SER A 13 -31.35 -20.93 -2.14
CA SER A 13 -30.69 -20.17 -1.08
C SER A 13 -30.06 -18.92 -1.71
N ALA A 14 -30.58 -17.74 -1.38
CA ALA A 14 -30.01 -16.51 -1.84
C ALA A 14 -28.55 -16.44 -1.35
N GLN A 15 -27.60 -16.45 -2.25
CA GLN A 15 -26.19 -16.35 -1.96
C GLN A 15 -25.93 -14.95 -1.37
N THR A 16 -25.60 -14.86 -0.09
CA THR A 16 -25.27 -13.60 0.59
C THR A 16 -23.89 -13.11 0.18
N ALA A 17 -23.71 -11.80 0.08
CA ALA A 17 -22.41 -11.22 -0.20
C ALA A 17 -21.40 -11.57 0.92
N ARG A 18 -20.15 -11.87 0.53
CA ARG A 18 -19.08 -12.27 1.45
C ARG A 18 -17.80 -11.50 1.16
N LEU A 19 -17.19 -10.96 2.20
CA LEU A 19 -15.87 -10.31 2.15
C LEU A 19 -14.83 -11.27 2.75
N ALA A 20 -13.88 -11.69 1.93
CA ALA A 20 -12.74 -12.51 2.34
C ALA A 20 -11.46 -11.68 2.35
N VAL A 21 -10.53 -12.04 3.23
CA VAL A 21 -9.22 -11.38 3.38
C VAL A 21 -8.11 -12.42 3.27
N ALA A 22 -7.06 -12.10 2.55
CA ALA A 22 -5.89 -12.95 2.37
C ALA A 22 -4.59 -12.14 2.55
N PRO A 23 -3.62 -12.66 3.35
CA PRO A 23 -3.70 -13.89 4.15
C PRO A 23 -4.73 -13.78 5.27
N ALA A 24 -5.24 -14.92 5.77
CA ALA A 24 -6.25 -14.95 6.83
C ALA A 24 -5.73 -14.44 8.19
N HIS A 25 -4.44 -14.58 8.42
CA HIS A 25 -3.72 -14.11 9.61
C HIS A 25 -2.53 -13.25 9.15
N PRO A 26 -2.78 -11.99 8.73
CA PRO A 26 -1.71 -11.12 8.29
C PRO A 26 -0.87 -10.64 9.49
N GLU A 27 0.42 -10.45 9.27
CA GLU A 27 1.29 -9.81 10.24
C GLU A 27 1.06 -8.29 10.29
N PRO A 28 1.37 -7.62 11.42
CA PRO A 28 1.41 -6.16 11.46
C PRO A 28 2.35 -5.59 10.39
N GLY A 29 1.85 -4.61 9.65
CA GLY A 29 2.55 -4.03 8.49
C GLY A 29 2.30 -4.73 7.16
N ALA A 30 1.55 -5.84 7.13
CA ALA A 30 1.25 -6.53 5.88
C ALA A 30 0.28 -5.74 4.98
N ILE A 31 0.38 -5.95 3.67
CA ILE A 31 -0.68 -5.64 2.72
C ILE A 31 -1.58 -6.86 2.59
N VAL A 32 -2.87 -6.68 2.82
CA VAL A 32 -3.89 -7.71 2.63
C VAL A 32 -4.65 -7.51 1.34
N ARG A 33 -5.11 -8.62 0.76
CA ARG A 33 -6.05 -8.64 -0.37
C ARG A 33 -7.45 -8.89 0.15
N LEU A 34 -8.41 -8.05 -0.28
CA LEU A 34 -9.81 -8.20 0.04
C LEU A 34 -10.55 -8.64 -1.22
N THR A 35 -11.34 -9.71 -1.11
CA THR A 35 -12.20 -10.20 -2.18
C THR A 35 -13.63 -10.22 -1.69
N LEU A 36 -14.46 -9.38 -2.31
CA LEU A 36 -15.90 -9.40 -2.11
C LEU A 36 -16.55 -10.20 -3.25
N ILE A 37 -17.29 -11.22 -2.89
CA ILE A 37 -18.13 -12.00 -3.80
C ILE A 37 -19.58 -11.64 -3.48
N ALA A 38 -20.29 -11.11 -4.48
CA ALA A 38 -21.70 -10.81 -4.40
C ALA A 38 -22.46 -11.60 -5.48
N PRO A 39 -23.76 -11.90 -5.30
CA PRO A 39 -24.54 -12.58 -6.31
C PRO A 39 -24.44 -11.86 -7.67
N ALA A 40 -24.01 -12.58 -8.69
CA ALA A 40 -23.86 -12.04 -10.04
C ALA A 40 -25.19 -12.02 -10.83
N SER A 41 -26.17 -12.78 -10.35
CA SER A 41 -27.50 -12.97 -10.93
C SER A 41 -28.58 -12.47 -9.97
N GLY A 42 -29.63 -11.86 -10.51
CA GLY A 42 -30.76 -11.33 -9.76
C GLY A 42 -31.24 -9.99 -10.34
N SER A 43 -32.43 -9.56 -9.89
CA SER A 43 -33.08 -8.31 -10.34
C SER A 43 -32.39 -7.04 -9.76
N ASP A 44 -31.51 -7.21 -8.75
CA ASP A 44 -30.88 -6.11 -8.02
C ASP A 44 -29.35 -6.33 -7.83
N PRO A 45 -28.56 -6.28 -8.94
CA PRO A 45 -27.12 -6.52 -8.88
C PRO A 45 -26.38 -5.39 -8.15
N VAL A 46 -25.21 -5.71 -7.55
CA VAL A 46 -24.28 -4.72 -7.00
C VAL A 46 -23.62 -3.93 -8.13
N VAL A 47 -23.71 -2.60 -8.08
CA VAL A 47 -23.18 -1.68 -9.09
C VAL A 47 -21.93 -0.94 -8.63
N SER A 48 -21.75 -0.75 -7.32
CA SER A 48 -20.53 -0.17 -6.75
C SER A 48 -20.25 -0.72 -5.36
N VAL A 49 -18.97 -0.69 -4.98
CA VAL A 49 -18.51 -1.09 -3.65
C VAL A 49 -17.52 -0.04 -3.16
N ARG A 50 -17.73 0.43 -1.93
CA ARG A 50 -16.80 1.26 -1.16
C ARG A 50 -16.41 0.49 0.09
N GLY A 51 -15.30 0.85 0.72
CA GLY A 51 -14.94 0.21 1.97
C GLY A 51 -13.90 0.97 2.73
N THR A 52 -13.65 0.51 3.95
CA THR A 52 -12.61 1.05 4.84
C THR A 52 -11.95 -0.06 5.63
N MET A 53 -10.67 0.11 5.96
CA MET A 53 -9.91 -0.72 6.88
C MET A 53 -8.81 0.12 7.52
N ALA A 54 -8.66 0.07 8.85
CA ALA A 54 -7.67 0.89 9.57
C ALA A 54 -7.80 2.39 9.25
N ASP A 55 -9.02 2.91 9.16
CA ASP A 55 -9.38 4.30 8.82
C ASP A 55 -8.94 4.74 7.40
N GLU A 56 -8.45 3.80 6.57
CA GLU A 56 -8.09 4.07 5.18
C GLU A 56 -9.16 3.56 4.21
N PRO A 57 -9.43 4.33 3.13
CA PRO A 57 -10.32 3.89 2.06
C PRO A 57 -9.81 2.63 1.35
N LEU A 58 -10.74 1.74 1.00
CA LEU A 58 -10.47 0.57 0.15
C LEU A 58 -10.97 0.83 -1.27
N HIS A 59 -10.07 0.75 -2.25
CA HIS A 59 -10.39 0.97 -3.66
C HIS A 59 -10.81 -0.34 -4.34
N PHE A 60 -12.11 -0.66 -4.27
CA PHE A 60 -12.64 -1.86 -4.89
C PHE A 60 -12.74 -1.71 -6.41
N ILE A 61 -12.19 -2.69 -7.12
CA ILE A 61 -12.33 -2.86 -8.57
C ILE A 61 -13.07 -4.15 -8.86
N SER A 62 -13.83 -4.20 -9.96
CA SER A 62 -14.57 -5.40 -10.39
C SER A 62 -13.97 -5.93 -11.70
N PRO A 63 -13.05 -6.89 -11.65
CA PRO A 63 -12.51 -7.52 -12.86
C PRO A 63 -13.53 -8.40 -13.56
N THR A 64 -14.42 -9.04 -12.80
CA THR A 64 -15.50 -9.89 -13.29
C THR A 64 -16.80 -9.56 -12.57
N ARG A 65 -17.94 -9.78 -13.25
CA ARG A 65 -19.26 -9.53 -12.66
C ARG A 65 -19.44 -10.33 -11.35
N GLY A 66 -19.83 -9.64 -10.28
CA GLY A 66 -20.05 -10.23 -8.97
C GLY A 66 -18.81 -10.45 -8.11
N SER A 67 -17.61 -10.13 -8.63
CA SER A 67 -16.37 -10.18 -7.86
C SER A 67 -15.70 -8.82 -7.79
N TRP A 68 -15.34 -8.39 -6.59
CA TRP A 68 -14.71 -7.10 -6.31
C TRP A 68 -13.44 -7.30 -5.49
N HIS A 69 -12.40 -6.60 -5.85
CA HIS A 69 -11.08 -6.74 -5.24
C HIS A 69 -10.55 -5.40 -4.75
N ALA A 70 -9.94 -5.40 -3.57
CA ALA A 70 -9.22 -4.26 -3.01
C ALA A 70 -7.96 -4.74 -2.26
N ILE A 71 -7.01 -3.84 -2.05
CA ILE A 71 -5.91 -4.03 -1.09
C ILE A 71 -6.14 -3.12 0.10
N GLY A 72 -5.54 -3.48 1.25
CA GLY A 72 -5.53 -2.64 2.45
C GLY A 72 -4.26 -2.87 3.25
N GLY A 73 -3.85 -1.88 4.04
CA GLY A 73 -2.68 -1.95 4.90
C GLY A 73 -3.06 -2.32 6.34
N VAL A 74 -2.33 -3.24 6.94
CA VAL A 74 -2.42 -3.56 8.38
C VAL A 74 -1.45 -2.65 9.13
N PRO A 75 -1.91 -1.82 10.09
CA PRO A 75 -0.98 -0.98 10.84
C PRO A 75 0.04 -1.79 11.66
N VAL A 76 1.27 -1.30 11.76
CA VAL A 76 2.39 -2.00 12.40
C VAL A 76 2.17 -2.22 13.91
N ASP A 77 1.49 -1.28 14.55
CA ASP A 77 1.30 -1.27 16.01
C ASP A 77 -0.10 -1.75 16.42
N THR A 78 -0.84 -2.43 15.52
CA THR A 78 -2.17 -2.95 15.82
C THR A 78 -2.08 -4.39 16.32
N GLU A 79 -2.77 -4.67 17.42
CA GLU A 79 -2.94 -6.00 18.01
C GLU A 79 -4.42 -6.40 18.06
N GLY A 80 -4.68 -7.70 18.15
CA GLY A 80 -6.02 -8.23 18.37
C GLY A 80 -6.85 -8.34 17.09
N THR A 81 -7.88 -7.53 16.91
CA THR A 81 -8.82 -7.64 15.79
C THR A 81 -8.94 -6.35 15.02
N LEU A 82 -8.77 -6.45 13.71
CA LEU A 82 -9.04 -5.38 12.75
C LEU A 82 -10.32 -5.72 11.96
N ILE A 83 -11.14 -4.72 11.65
CA ILE A 83 -12.36 -4.87 10.87
C ILE A 83 -12.17 -4.21 9.51
N ALA A 84 -12.44 -4.96 8.45
CA ALA A 84 -12.63 -4.40 7.12
C ALA A 84 -14.14 -4.30 6.84
N ASN A 85 -14.58 -3.13 6.40
CA ASN A 85 -15.97 -2.88 6.02
C ASN A 85 -16.07 -2.73 4.51
N ALA A 86 -17.13 -3.27 3.90
CA ALA A 86 -17.51 -3.03 2.53
C ALA A 86 -18.99 -2.63 2.46
N GLU A 87 -19.27 -1.49 1.85
CA GLU A 87 -20.59 -0.98 1.57
C GLU A 87 -20.91 -1.21 0.09
N LEU A 88 -21.95 -1.99 -0.17
CA LEU A 88 -22.40 -2.38 -1.48
C LEU A 88 -23.61 -1.53 -1.87
N THR A 89 -23.54 -0.87 -3.00
CA THR A 89 -24.71 -0.20 -3.60
C THR A 89 -25.29 -1.06 -4.69
N HIS A 90 -26.56 -1.40 -4.58
CA HIS A 90 -27.32 -2.17 -5.55
C HIS A 90 -27.95 -1.28 -6.61
N SER A 91 -28.38 -1.86 -7.72
CA SER A 91 -29.02 -1.13 -8.82
C SER A 91 -30.35 -0.46 -8.43
N SER A 92 -31.03 -0.98 -7.41
CA SER A 92 -32.23 -0.37 -6.81
C SER A 92 -31.93 0.85 -5.92
N GLY A 93 -30.66 1.11 -5.61
CA GLY A 93 -30.24 2.07 -4.60
C GLY A 93 -30.16 1.50 -3.18
N ARG A 94 -30.51 0.23 -2.97
CA ARG A 94 -30.35 -0.46 -1.69
C ARG A 94 -28.88 -0.51 -1.30
N ILE A 95 -28.58 -0.21 -0.03
CA ILE A 95 -27.24 -0.30 0.54
C ILE A 95 -27.16 -1.54 1.44
N GLU A 96 -26.08 -2.30 1.28
CA GLU A 96 -25.76 -3.48 2.10
C GLU A 96 -24.35 -3.35 2.65
N THR A 97 -24.15 -3.65 3.93
CA THR A 97 -22.82 -3.63 4.55
C THR A 97 -22.36 -5.05 4.86
N VAL A 98 -21.16 -5.38 4.39
CA VAL A 98 -20.47 -6.64 4.67
C VAL A 98 -19.17 -6.36 5.40
N ARG A 99 -18.86 -7.19 6.40
CA ARG A 99 -17.66 -7.03 7.24
C ARG A 99 -16.79 -8.27 7.21
N ALA A 100 -15.50 -8.08 7.24
CA ALA A 100 -14.53 -9.13 7.51
C ALA A 100 -13.79 -8.83 8.81
N ARG A 101 -13.72 -9.84 9.67
CA ARG A 101 -12.93 -9.79 10.90
C ARG A 101 -11.56 -10.41 10.63
N ILE A 102 -10.50 -9.65 10.91
CA ILE A 102 -9.11 -10.02 10.69
C ILE A 102 -8.47 -10.17 12.06
N VAL A 103 -8.10 -11.38 12.43
CA VAL A 103 -7.41 -11.66 13.69
C VAL A 103 -5.92 -11.54 13.44
N LEU A 104 -5.28 -10.59 14.14
CA LEU A 104 -3.84 -10.37 14.04
C LEU A 104 -3.11 -11.28 15.03
N PRO A 105 -2.04 -11.96 14.61
CA PRO A 105 -1.21 -12.72 15.52
C PRO A 105 -0.53 -11.78 16.53
N ARG A 106 -0.33 -12.26 17.73
CA ARG A 106 0.53 -11.56 18.67
C ARG A 106 1.99 -11.79 18.25
N VAL A 107 2.63 -10.74 17.77
CA VAL A 107 4.04 -10.77 17.39
C VAL A 107 4.88 -10.25 18.56
N PRO A 108 5.82 -11.02 19.08
CA PRO A 108 6.70 -10.55 20.14
C PRO A 108 7.55 -9.37 19.62
N PRO A 109 7.97 -8.45 20.50
CA PRO A 109 8.89 -7.39 20.11
C PRO A 109 10.13 -7.97 19.43
N PRO A 110 10.56 -7.43 18.29
CA PRO A 110 11.72 -7.95 17.58
C PRO A 110 12.98 -7.75 18.41
N VAL A 111 13.89 -8.73 18.38
CA VAL A 111 15.21 -8.59 19.00
C VAL A 111 15.95 -7.44 18.32
N ALA A 112 16.34 -6.45 19.13
CA ALA A 112 16.99 -5.25 18.62
C ALA A 112 18.47 -5.54 18.31
N GLN A 113 18.84 -5.32 17.04
CA GLN A 113 20.24 -5.44 16.60
C GLN A 113 21.01 -4.15 16.94
N PRO A 114 22.20 -4.25 17.54
CA PRO A 114 23.04 -3.08 17.82
C PRO A 114 23.58 -2.48 16.52
N LEU A 115 23.40 -1.17 16.35
CA LEU A 115 23.82 -0.42 15.18
C LEU A 115 24.59 0.82 15.64
N ALA A 116 25.74 1.07 15.02
CA ALA A 116 26.52 2.29 15.23
C ALA A 116 26.19 3.34 14.17
N VAL A 117 25.77 4.52 14.63
CA VAL A 117 25.50 5.68 13.77
C VAL A 117 26.14 6.92 14.36
N ASP A 118 26.21 8.01 13.60
CA ASP A 118 26.66 9.32 14.12
C ASP A 118 25.84 9.69 15.36
N SER A 119 26.52 10.14 16.40
CA SER A 119 25.92 10.46 17.71
C SER A 119 24.85 11.55 17.63
N THR A 120 24.88 12.40 16.61
CA THR A 120 23.84 13.41 16.32
C THR A 120 22.44 12.80 16.23
N PHE A 121 22.33 11.53 15.77
CA PHE A 121 21.05 10.84 15.60
C PHE A 121 20.57 10.06 16.84
N THR A 122 21.37 10.01 17.92
CA THR A 122 21.03 9.21 19.11
C THR A 122 21.09 9.99 20.42
N ARG A 123 21.59 11.21 20.44
CA ARG A 123 21.45 12.15 21.56
C ARG A 123 20.05 12.76 21.58
N PRO A 124 19.59 13.30 22.73
CA PRO A 124 18.35 14.07 22.77
C PRO A 124 18.37 15.16 21.70
N LEU A 125 17.30 15.26 20.93
CA LEU A 125 17.15 16.28 19.90
C LEU A 125 16.76 17.60 20.57
N ASP A 126 17.20 18.72 19.99
CA ASP A 126 16.66 20.02 20.37
C ASP A 126 15.23 20.19 19.83
N ALA A 127 14.47 21.13 20.40
CA ALA A 127 13.07 21.35 20.04
C ALA A 127 12.87 21.69 18.54
N ALA A 128 13.83 22.36 17.92
CA ALA A 128 13.76 22.70 16.50
C ALA A 128 13.90 21.45 15.61
N THR A 129 14.82 20.56 15.96
CA THR A 129 15.04 19.28 15.27
C THR A 129 13.86 18.32 15.50
N GLU A 130 13.33 18.24 16.73
CA GLU A 130 12.10 17.47 17.01
C GLU A 130 10.92 17.97 16.17
N ALA A 131 10.69 19.27 16.12
CA ALA A 131 9.65 19.87 15.30
C ALA A 131 9.88 19.63 13.80
N ARG A 132 11.13 19.61 13.33
CA ARG A 132 11.49 19.25 11.96
C ARG A 132 11.08 17.79 11.66
N VAL A 133 11.50 16.84 12.48
CA VAL A 133 11.16 15.41 12.31
C VAL A 133 9.65 15.20 12.34
N ALA A 134 8.93 15.88 13.23
CA ALA A 134 7.47 15.81 13.31
C ALA A 134 6.80 16.30 12.01
N ARG A 135 7.25 17.44 11.44
CA ARG A 135 6.75 17.96 10.16
C ARG A 135 7.07 17.03 8.99
N GLU A 136 8.27 16.46 8.93
CA GLU A 136 8.68 15.52 7.89
C GLU A 136 7.80 14.26 7.91
N ASN A 137 7.54 13.71 9.11
CA ASN A 137 6.65 12.57 9.29
C ASN A 137 5.18 12.90 8.94
N ALA A 138 4.71 14.10 9.29
CA ALA A 138 3.37 14.56 8.93
C ALA A 138 3.23 14.65 7.40
N ARG A 139 4.24 15.24 6.73
CA ARG A 139 4.25 15.35 5.25
C ARG A 139 4.21 13.97 4.57
N ALA A 140 4.97 12.99 5.07
CA ALA A 140 4.94 11.64 4.56
C ALA A 140 3.55 10.98 4.71
N ARG A 141 2.84 11.24 5.82
CA ARG A 141 1.46 10.76 6.02
C ARG A 141 0.48 11.44 5.06
N GLU A 142 0.59 12.75 4.88
CA GLU A 142 -0.28 13.49 3.94
C GLU A 142 -0.12 13.02 2.50
N ILE A 143 1.11 12.75 2.04
CA ILE A 143 1.36 12.15 0.72
C ILE A 143 0.59 10.81 0.60
N GLY A 144 0.64 9.97 1.63
CA GLY A 144 -0.10 8.72 1.65
C GLY A 144 -1.62 8.91 1.54
N LYS A 145 -2.18 9.86 2.30
CA LYS A 145 -3.61 10.17 2.25
C LYS A 145 -4.04 10.68 0.86
N HIS A 146 -3.27 11.60 0.28
CA HIS A 146 -3.55 12.12 -1.07
C HIS A 146 -3.47 11.05 -2.16
N ALA A 147 -2.69 9.98 -1.96
CA ALA A 147 -2.64 8.87 -2.90
C ALA A 147 -3.98 8.13 -3.07
N HIS A 148 -4.96 8.35 -2.18
CA HIS A 148 -6.32 7.84 -2.35
C HIS A 148 -7.16 8.65 -3.33
N ASP A 149 -6.79 9.90 -3.63
CA ASP A 149 -7.54 10.79 -4.52
C ASP A 149 -7.40 10.36 -5.99
N GLU A 150 -6.34 9.63 -6.31
CA GLU A 150 -6.04 9.17 -7.66
C GLU A 150 -6.29 7.67 -7.84
N ALA A 151 -6.75 7.30 -9.03
CA ALA A 151 -6.88 5.89 -9.39
C ALA A 151 -5.50 5.22 -9.49
N PRO A 152 -5.39 3.90 -9.25
CA PRO A 152 -4.14 3.17 -9.43
C PRO A 152 -3.51 3.41 -10.80
N MET A 153 -2.25 3.86 -10.83
CA MET A 153 -1.52 4.21 -12.06
C MET A 153 -0.72 3.02 -12.63
N TRP A 154 -0.59 1.93 -11.84
CA TRP A 154 0.16 0.74 -12.27
C TRP A 154 -0.71 -0.21 -13.09
N THR A 155 -0.09 -0.80 -14.12
CA THR A 155 -0.71 -1.83 -14.96
C THR A 155 0.08 -3.14 -14.97
N ALA A 156 1.19 -3.18 -14.24
CA ALA A 156 2.07 -4.34 -14.08
C ALA A 156 2.46 -4.48 -12.60
N SER A 157 2.95 -5.67 -12.22
CA SER A 157 3.45 -5.92 -10.85
C SER A 157 4.59 -4.98 -10.48
N PHE A 158 4.68 -4.62 -9.20
CA PHE A 158 5.81 -3.86 -8.70
C PHE A 158 7.12 -4.64 -8.83
N ILE A 159 8.24 -3.93 -8.91
CA ILE A 159 9.58 -4.51 -8.92
C ILE A 159 10.40 -4.01 -7.73
N ARG A 160 11.41 -4.78 -7.37
CA ARG A 160 12.43 -4.30 -6.44
C ARG A 160 13.15 -3.09 -7.06
N PRO A 161 13.40 -2.02 -6.29
CA PRO A 161 14.13 -0.85 -6.79
C PRO A 161 15.61 -1.15 -7.09
N ARG A 162 16.09 -2.28 -6.58
CA ARG A 162 17.43 -2.86 -6.80
C ARG A 162 17.34 -4.38 -6.76
N THR A 163 18.24 -5.04 -7.50
CA THR A 163 18.35 -6.51 -7.53
C THR A 163 19.33 -7.06 -6.47
N SER A 164 19.95 -6.17 -5.69
CA SER A 164 20.94 -6.53 -4.67
C SER A 164 20.32 -7.25 -3.46
N VAL A 165 21.19 -7.80 -2.60
CA VAL A 165 20.80 -8.51 -1.39
C VAL A 165 20.10 -7.56 -0.41
N ILE A 166 19.04 -8.05 0.24
CA ILE A 166 18.41 -7.40 1.38
C ILE A 166 19.31 -7.60 2.60
N THR A 167 19.67 -6.49 3.23
CA THR A 167 20.54 -6.47 4.42
C THR A 167 19.79 -6.26 5.72
N SER A 168 18.56 -5.73 5.65
CA SER A 168 17.68 -5.58 6.80
C SER A 168 16.21 -5.60 6.35
N GLU A 169 15.43 -6.46 6.98
CA GLU A 169 14.02 -6.68 6.63
C GLU A 169 13.09 -5.71 7.38
N PHE A 170 11.89 -5.55 6.86
CA PHE A 170 10.80 -4.82 7.50
C PHE A 170 10.46 -5.43 8.87
N GLY A 171 10.18 -4.59 9.86
CA GLY A 171 9.82 -5.02 11.20
C GLY A 171 11.01 -5.33 12.12
N SER A 172 12.24 -5.43 11.60
CA SER A 172 13.44 -5.72 12.40
C SER A 172 13.65 -4.70 13.52
N GLY A 173 14.04 -5.18 14.70
CA GLY A 173 14.41 -4.31 15.82
C GLY A 173 15.79 -3.68 15.62
N ARG A 174 15.95 -2.43 15.99
CA ARG A 174 17.20 -1.67 15.88
C ARG A 174 17.51 -0.99 17.20
N LEU A 175 18.75 -1.14 17.68
CA LEU A 175 19.27 -0.45 18.86
C LEU A 175 20.45 0.45 18.43
N PHE A 176 20.19 1.72 18.24
CA PHE A 176 21.19 2.69 17.79
C PHE A 176 22.06 3.16 18.96
N ASN A 177 23.38 2.90 18.87
CA ASN A 177 24.40 3.31 19.85
C ASN A 177 24.04 2.87 21.30
N GLY A 178 23.33 1.76 21.47
CA GLY A 178 22.88 1.26 22.78
C GLY A 178 21.86 2.14 23.51
N ARG A 179 21.23 3.11 22.85
CA ARG A 179 20.36 4.12 23.49
C ARG A 179 18.97 4.22 22.90
N LEU A 180 18.84 4.12 21.58
CA LEU A 180 17.58 4.35 20.88
C LEU A 180 17.08 3.07 20.23
N THR A 181 16.00 2.49 20.77
CA THR A 181 15.33 1.33 20.18
C THR A 181 14.25 1.79 19.22
N THR A 182 14.25 1.25 18.00
CA THR A 182 13.25 1.52 16.97
C THR A 182 12.93 0.23 16.20
N ARG A 183 11.82 0.25 15.45
CA ARG A 183 11.48 -0.77 14.47
C ARG A 183 11.84 -0.28 13.07
N HIS A 184 12.35 -1.17 12.23
CA HIS A 184 12.65 -0.90 10.83
C HIS A 184 11.36 -0.84 10.01
N LEU A 185 11.02 0.32 9.45
CA LEU A 185 9.77 0.54 8.71
C LEU A 185 10.00 0.58 7.18
N GLY A 186 10.85 -0.30 6.69
CA GLY A 186 11.18 -0.48 5.29
C GLY A 186 12.07 -1.70 5.10
N VAL A 187 12.71 -1.78 3.95
CA VAL A 187 13.67 -2.84 3.60
C VAL A 187 14.95 -2.18 3.11
N ASP A 188 16.08 -2.62 3.64
CA ASP A 188 17.39 -2.11 3.22
C ASP A 188 18.01 -3.04 2.18
N PHE A 189 18.43 -2.45 1.07
CA PHE A 189 19.15 -3.12 -0.01
C PHE A 189 20.61 -2.70 -0.01
N ARG A 190 21.51 -3.68 -0.05
CA ARG A 190 22.95 -3.41 -0.24
C ARG A 190 23.18 -2.55 -1.48
N GLY A 191 24.06 -1.56 -1.38
CA GLY A 191 24.44 -0.73 -2.50
C GLY A 191 25.68 0.07 -2.22
N ALA A 192 26.59 0.15 -3.20
CA ALA A 192 27.72 1.07 -3.15
C ALA A 192 27.22 2.51 -3.45
N LEU A 193 27.97 3.50 -2.95
CA LEU A 193 27.69 4.90 -3.21
C LEU A 193 27.63 5.15 -4.73
N GLY A 194 26.57 5.82 -5.17
CA GLY A 194 26.38 6.18 -6.58
C GLY A 194 25.70 5.12 -7.46
N GLU A 195 25.41 3.92 -6.94
CA GLU A 195 24.67 2.90 -7.71
C GLU A 195 23.20 3.30 -7.90
N GLN A 196 22.63 2.85 -9.03
CA GLN A 196 21.28 3.24 -9.46
C GLN A 196 20.17 2.72 -8.55
N VAL A 197 19.19 3.59 -8.30
CA VAL A 197 17.92 3.29 -7.66
C VAL A 197 16.79 3.53 -8.66
N ARG A 198 15.85 2.57 -8.77
CA ARG A 198 14.79 2.58 -9.78
C ARG A 198 13.41 2.68 -9.14
N ALA A 199 12.48 3.34 -9.84
CA ALA A 199 11.07 3.38 -9.46
C ALA A 199 10.47 1.97 -9.47
N ALA A 200 9.80 1.58 -8.38
CA ALA A 200 9.20 0.25 -8.25
C ALA A 200 8.02 0.05 -9.21
N ASN A 201 7.32 1.11 -9.59
CA ASN A 201 6.27 1.10 -10.61
C ASN A 201 6.05 2.51 -11.19
N ARG A 202 5.11 2.63 -12.14
CA ARG A 202 4.65 3.92 -12.67
C ARG A 202 3.97 4.72 -11.56
N GLY A 203 4.18 6.03 -11.54
CA GLY A 203 3.56 6.96 -10.60
C GLY A 203 4.01 8.40 -10.84
N VAL A 204 3.59 9.29 -9.94
CA VAL A 204 4.00 10.69 -9.92
C VAL A 204 4.92 10.92 -8.72
N VAL A 205 6.02 11.61 -8.91
CA VAL A 205 6.92 12.00 -7.81
C VAL A 205 6.22 13.04 -6.94
N ALA A 206 5.74 12.60 -5.78
CA ALA A 206 5.01 13.45 -4.84
C ALA A 206 5.92 14.36 -4.01
N LEU A 207 7.17 13.93 -3.78
CA LEU A 207 8.15 14.70 -3.02
C LEU A 207 9.58 14.31 -3.42
N VAL A 208 10.42 15.33 -3.55
CA VAL A 208 11.88 15.24 -3.47
C VAL A 208 12.33 16.18 -2.35
N GLY A 209 13.17 15.70 -1.44
CA GLY A 209 13.57 16.51 -0.30
C GLY A 209 14.76 15.95 0.48
N ASN A 210 15.13 16.65 1.56
CA ASN A 210 16.12 16.22 2.52
C ASN A 210 15.49 16.18 3.91
N PHE A 211 15.35 14.98 4.48
CA PHE A 211 14.78 14.73 5.80
C PHE A 211 15.89 14.44 6.82
N PHE A 212 15.70 14.85 8.06
CA PHE A 212 16.71 14.70 9.10
C PHE A 212 17.16 13.23 9.27
N LEU A 213 16.22 12.32 9.43
CA LEU A 213 16.52 10.90 9.62
C LEU A 213 16.70 10.14 8.30
N ALA A 214 15.92 10.44 7.29
CA ALA A 214 15.90 9.70 6.03
C ALA A 214 16.90 10.23 4.98
N GLY A 215 17.55 11.36 5.23
CA GLY A 215 18.47 11.99 4.28
C GLY A 215 17.77 12.48 3.01
N ASN A 216 18.43 12.38 1.86
CA ASN A 216 17.78 12.70 0.59
C ASN A 216 16.75 11.62 0.23
N VAL A 217 15.53 12.07 -0.09
CA VAL A 217 14.36 11.21 -0.28
C VAL A 217 13.64 11.49 -1.60
N VAL A 218 13.06 10.45 -2.16
CA VAL A 218 12.05 10.51 -3.23
C VAL A 218 10.83 9.74 -2.77
N TYR A 219 9.65 10.34 -2.86
CA TYR A 219 8.36 9.68 -2.67
C TYR A 219 7.64 9.62 -4.01
N ILE A 220 7.10 8.45 -4.36
CA ILE A 220 6.32 8.23 -5.58
C ILE A 220 4.92 7.81 -5.18
N ASP A 221 3.94 8.60 -5.60
CA ASP A 221 2.52 8.29 -5.52
C ASP A 221 2.14 7.43 -6.73
N HIS A 222 1.60 6.25 -6.47
CA HIS A 222 1.14 5.30 -7.49
C HIS A 222 -0.39 5.33 -7.67
N GLY A 223 -1.11 6.15 -6.91
CA GLY A 223 -2.56 6.16 -6.82
C GLY A 223 -3.13 5.00 -6.01
N GLY A 224 -4.44 4.99 -5.79
CA GLY A 224 -5.14 3.94 -5.03
C GLY A 224 -4.62 3.74 -3.61
N GLY A 225 -4.09 4.79 -2.98
CA GLY A 225 -3.51 4.78 -1.65
C GLY A 225 -2.07 4.27 -1.56
N VAL A 226 -1.43 3.86 -2.66
CA VAL A 226 -0.09 3.25 -2.65
C VAL A 226 0.99 4.30 -2.91
N VAL A 227 1.93 4.42 -1.96
CA VAL A 227 3.12 5.26 -2.08
C VAL A 227 4.37 4.43 -1.81
N THR A 228 5.42 4.63 -2.60
CA THR A 228 6.76 4.10 -2.30
C THR A 228 7.73 5.24 -2.00
N ALA A 229 8.71 4.98 -1.12
CA ALA A 229 9.69 5.96 -0.72
C ALA A 229 11.11 5.37 -0.74
N TYR A 230 12.06 6.20 -1.16
CA TYR A 230 13.46 5.83 -1.41
C TYR A 230 14.34 6.81 -0.64
N PHE A 231 15.12 6.29 0.33
CA PHE A 231 15.85 7.11 1.28
C PHE A 231 17.36 6.93 1.17
N HIS A 232 18.06 7.78 1.90
CA HIS A 232 19.51 7.82 2.03
C HIS A 232 20.25 8.08 0.73
N LEU A 233 19.57 8.69 -0.27
CA LEU A 233 20.12 8.90 -1.61
C LEU A 233 21.32 9.89 -1.57
N SER A 234 22.34 9.63 -2.40
CA SER A 234 23.40 10.59 -2.66
C SER A 234 22.96 11.68 -3.63
N LYS A 235 22.10 11.30 -4.59
CA LYS A 235 21.57 12.21 -5.61
C LYS A 235 20.16 11.77 -6.01
N THR A 236 19.24 12.72 -6.17
CA THR A 236 17.95 12.55 -6.82
C THR A 236 18.06 12.93 -8.29
N LEU A 237 17.42 12.17 -9.17
CA LEU A 237 17.47 12.35 -10.64
C LEU A 237 16.11 12.70 -11.22
N VAL A 238 15.15 13.02 -10.35
CA VAL A 238 13.78 13.42 -10.66
C VAL A 238 13.38 14.60 -9.78
N SER A 239 12.33 15.29 -10.20
CA SER A 239 11.73 16.43 -9.49
C SER A 239 10.29 16.11 -9.06
N ALA A 240 9.78 16.79 -8.04
CA ALA A 240 8.37 16.70 -7.67
C ALA A 240 7.47 17.11 -8.86
N GLY A 241 6.43 16.35 -9.11
CA GLY A 241 5.52 16.48 -10.26
C GLY A 241 5.91 15.62 -11.46
N ASP A 242 7.14 15.09 -11.54
CA ASP A 242 7.53 14.21 -12.65
C ASP A 242 6.71 12.91 -12.64
N THR A 243 6.23 12.50 -13.82
CA THR A 243 5.71 11.16 -14.02
C THR A 243 6.87 10.22 -14.33
N VAL A 244 6.99 9.15 -13.54
CA VAL A 244 8.01 8.11 -13.72
C VAL A 244 7.41 6.81 -14.22
N THR A 245 8.20 6.05 -14.99
CA THR A 245 7.84 4.71 -15.44
C THR A 245 8.44 3.65 -14.54
N ARG A 246 7.85 2.45 -14.54
CA ARG A 246 8.38 1.28 -13.82
C ARG A 246 9.81 0.97 -14.28
N GLY A 247 10.74 0.93 -13.33
CA GLY A 247 12.17 0.65 -13.61
C GLY A 247 13.00 1.88 -14.03
N GLN A 248 12.39 3.06 -14.17
CA GLN A 248 13.13 4.30 -14.42
C GLN A 248 14.10 4.60 -13.30
N VAL A 249 15.32 5.02 -13.62
CA VAL A 249 16.30 5.48 -12.61
C VAL A 249 15.83 6.82 -12.04
N ILE A 250 15.69 6.87 -10.71
CA ILE A 250 15.15 8.04 -9.97
C ILE A 250 16.15 8.66 -9.01
N GLY A 251 17.25 7.96 -8.74
CA GLY A 251 18.28 8.44 -7.83
C GLY A 251 19.46 7.48 -7.74
N LEU A 252 20.40 7.82 -6.90
CA LEU A 252 21.62 7.06 -6.65
C LEU A 252 21.73 6.73 -5.16
N VAL A 253 22.21 5.51 -4.86
CA VAL A 253 22.50 5.07 -3.48
C VAL A 253 23.44 6.05 -2.80
N GLY A 254 23.16 6.34 -1.55
CA GLY A 254 23.95 7.24 -0.72
C GLY A 254 24.10 6.73 0.71
N ALA A 255 24.52 7.68 1.56
CA ALA A 255 24.67 7.49 3.00
C ALA A 255 24.22 8.77 3.74
N THR A 256 23.16 9.43 3.24
CA THR A 256 22.62 10.65 3.87
C THR A 256 21.61 10.31 4.97
N GLY A 257 21.50 11.15 6.00
CA GLY A 257 20.63 10.90 7.16
C GLY A 257 21.23 9.88 8.15
N ARG A 258 20.33 9.18 8.89
CA ARG A 258 20.72 8.21 9.93
C ARG A 258 21.03 6.85 9.35
N VAL A 259 22.28 6.58 9.05
CA VAL A 259 22.77 5.34 8.43
C VAL A 259 24.02 4.80 9.11
N THR A 260 24.29 3.52 8.92
CA THR A 260 25.55 2.85 9.30
C THR A 260 26.56 2.80 8.14
N GLY A 261 26.12 3.07 6.92
CA GLY A 261 26.90 3.05 5.68
C GLY A 261 26.02 3.14 4.45
N PRO A 262 26.60 3.14 3.24
CA PRO A 262 25.83 3.26 2.00
C PRO A 262 24.86 2.09 1.79
N HIS A 263 23.59 2.40 1.55
CA HIS A 263 22.52 1.45 1.20
C HIS A 263 21.31 2.20 0.67
N LEU A 264 20.36 1.48 0.05
CA LEU A 264 19.02 1.98 -0.21
C LEU A 264 18.07 1.48 0.87
N HIS A 265 17.41 2.39 1.58
CA HIS A 265 16.20 2.08 2.34
C HIS A 265 14.97 2.30 1.46
N TRP A 266 14.16 1.26 1.29
CA TRP A 266 12.91 1.28 0.52
C TRP A 266 11.73 1.07 1.45
N ALA A 267 10.81 2.03 1.46
CA ALA A 267 9.60 1.99 2.28
C ALA A 267 8.34 2.05 1.42
N ALA A 268 7.21 1.65 1.98
CA ALA A 268 5.89 1.75 1.35
C ALA A 268 4.83 2.19 2.35
N ARG A 269 3.77 2.77 1.81
CA ARG A 269 2.56 3.15 2.55
C ARG A 269 1.32 2.74 1.77
N TYR A 270 0.26 2.44 2.53
CA TYR A 270 -1.12 2.43 2.04
C TYR A 270 -1.86 3.52 2.82
N GLY A 271 -2.16 4.63 2.17
CA GLY A 271 -2.62 5.83 2.86
C GLY A 271 -1.62 6.29 3.93
N ALA A 272 -2.10 6.58 5.13
CA ALA A 272 -1.27 6.92 6.29
C ALA A 272 -0.58 5.72 6.94
N VAL A 273 -0.96 4.48 6.58
CA VAL A 273 -0.42 3.24 7.16
C VAL A 273 0.91 2.87 6.49
N THR A 274 1.97 2.67 7.30
CA THR A 274 3.24 2.11 6.80
C THR A 274 3.11 0.61 6.64
N VAL A 275 3.54 0.08 5.48
CA VAL A 275 3.41 -1.35 5.13
C VAL A 275 4.74 -1.91 4.64
N ASN A 276 4.86 -3.25 4.66
CA ASN A 276 6.02 -3.96 4.11
C ASN A 276 6.08 -3.76 2.59
N PRO A 277 7.12 -3.09 2.06
CA PRO A 277 7.21 -2.84 0.63
C PRO A 277 7.34 -4.11 -0.23
N LEU A 278 7.81 -5.22 0.35
CA LEU A 278 7.93 -6.50 -0.37
C LEU A 278 6.57 -7.08 -0.74
N ASP A 279 5.51 -6.77 0.01
CA ASP A 279 4.15 -7.25 -0.29
C ASP A 279 3.63 -6.66 -1.61
N LEU A 280 4.10 -5.46 -2.00
CA LEU A 280 3.76 -4.86 -3.29
C LEU A 280 4.17 -5.75 -4.47
N LEU A 281 5.27 -6.52 -4.34
CA LEU A 281 5.77 -7.41 -5.38
C LEU A 281 4.79 -8.55 -5.70
N SER A 282 3.91 -8.89 -4.75
CA SER A 282 2.89 -9.91 -4.87
C SER A 282 1.55 -9.41 -5.41
N ILE A 283 1.39 -8.09 -5.61
CA ILE A 283 0.18 -7.52 -6.20
C ILE A 283 0.14 -7.91 -7.67
N ASP A 284 -0.79 -8.82 -8.01
CA ASP A 284 -0.87 -9.43 -9.33
C ASP A 284 -1.34 -8.41 -10.39
N ARG A 285 -0.67 -8.48 -11.53
CA ARG A 285 -0.99 -7.74 -12.76
C ARG A 285 -2.44 -7.90 -13.19
N ASN A 286 -3.00 -9.12 -13.14
CA ASN A 286 -4.33 -9.41 -13.63
C ASN A 286 -5.44 -8.81 -12.73
N TRP A 287 -5.11 -8.47 -11.51
CA TRP A 287 -6.06 -7.97 -10.54
C TRP A 287 -6.49 -6.51 -10.82
N TYR A 288 -5.56 -5.67 -11.34
CA TYR A 288 -5.85 -4.28 -11.68
C TYR A 288 -6.01 -4.00 -13.18
N SER A 289 -5.46 -4.84 -14.09
CA SER A 289 -5.46 -4.59 -15.53
C SER A 289 -6.86 -4.59 -16.16
N ALA A 290 -7.79 -5.40 -15.65
CA ALA A 290 -9.16 -5.45 -16.13
C ALA A 290 -9.95 -4.13 -15.87
N ALA A 291 -9.60 -3.37 -14.82
CA ALA A 291 -10.22 -2.08 -14.51
C ALA A 291 -9.69 -0.94 -15.39
N ALA A 292 -8.38 -0.94 -15.68
CA ALA A 292 -7.76 0.08 -16.53
C ALA A 292 -8.27 0.02 -17.98
N ALA A 293 -8.45 -1.19 -18.52
CA ALA A 293 -8.97 -1.40 -19.87
C ALA A 293 -10.40 -0.85 -20.05
N ARG A 294 -11.26 -0.93 -19.02
CA ARG A 294 -12.63 -0.42 -19.08
C ARG A 294 -12.75 1.11 -19.02
N LYS A 295 -11.80 1.80 -18.36
CA LYS A 295 -11.79 3.27 -18.33
C LYS A 295 -11.39 3.88 -19.67
N GLN A 296 -10.53 3.23 -20.45
CA GLN A 296 -10.15 3.68 -21.80
C GLN A 296 -11.30 3.55 -22.82
N VAL A 297 -12.21 2.62 -22.65
CA VAL A 297 -13.39 2.42 -23.54
C VAL A 297 -14.49 3.44 -23.23
N ARG A 298 -14.48 4.14 -22.10
CA ARG A 298 -15.50 5.11 -21.67
C ARG A 298 -15.10 6.58 -21.80
N ALA A 299 -13.94 6.90 -22.35
CA ALA A 299 -13.63 8.28 -22.71
C ALA A 299 -14.56 8.69 -23.88
N PRO A 300 -15.39 9.75 -23.74
CA PRO A 300 -16.22 10.21 -24.85
C PRO A 300 -15.30 10.66 -25.99
N GLN A 301 -15.50 10.11 -27.16
CA GLN A 301 -14.96 10.75 -28.38
C GLN A 301 -15.48 12.15 -28.40
N ALA A 302 -14.61 13.15 -28.30
CA ALA A 302 -14.96 14.51 -28.54
C ALA A 302 -15.53 14.60 -29.96
N SER A 303 -16.85 14.76 -30.08
CA SER A 303 -17.50 15.03 -31.34
C SER A 303 -16.92 16.32 -31.88
N GLY A 304 -16.14 16.24 -32.94
CA GLY A 304 -15.74 17.39 -33.71
C GLY A 304 -16.98 18.08 -34.22
N ALA A 305 -17.23 19.28 -33.70
CA ALA A 305 -18.13 20.23 -34.35
C ALA A 305 -17.32 21.02 -35.39
N ARG A 306 -17.80 20.98 -36.59
CA ARG A 306 -17.37 21.83 -37.72
C ARG A 306 -17.71 23.29 -37.44
#